data_dcba4190b4e579c0dbf79bed3bbd06ef
#
_entry.id   dcba4190b4e579c0dbf79bed3bbd06ef
#
_cell.length_a   1.000
_cell.length_b   1.000
_cell.length_c   1.000
_cell.angle_alpha   90.00
_cell.angle_beta   90.00
_cell.angle_gamma   90.00
#
_symmetry.space_group_name_H-M   'P 1'
#
loop_
_entity.id
_entity.type
_entity.pdbx_description
1 polymer ?
#
loop_
_entity_poly.entity_id
_entity_poly.type
_entity_poly.pdbx_seq_one_letter_code
_entity_poly.pdbx_strand_id
1 'polypeptide(L)'
;PQKHTVFRVKCPKHIPEMPLTGDLTTGVYWRPEGKEYLAGSPKSVFDADDLEPAWEDFEELVWPALAQRIPAMEELKLTGGWAGYYDCNRLDNNAVVGKHPKFENVYLATGFTGRGLMQAPGIGRALTELITTGSYQSIDISNMAVERVLGKKARPEPYVL
;
A
#
# COMPACT_ATOMS: atom_id res chain seq x y z
N PRO A 1 -6.03 -11.41 2.11
CA PRO A 1 -4.75 -10.69 2.23
C PRO A 1 -3.93 -10.82 0.95
N GLN A 2 -3.05 -9.84 0.74
CA GLN A 2 -2.11 -9.83 -0.38
C GLN A 2 -0.71 -9.58 0.18
N LYS A 3 0.18 -10.55 0.02
CA LYS A 3 1.56 -10.47 0.50
C LYS A 3 2.40 -9.59 -0.42
N HIS A 4 3.12 -8.63 0.16
CA HIS A 4 4.09 -7.77 -0.49
C HIS A 4 5.44 -7.90 0.18
N THR A 5 6.52 -7.79 -0.61
CA THR A 5 7.89 -7.81 -0.11
C THR A 5 8.52 -6.43 -0.19
N VAL A 6 9.20 -6.05 0.89
CA VAL A 6 10.01 -4.83 0.96
C VAL A 6 11.45 -5.23 1.26
N PHE A 7 12.38 -4.71 0.48
CA PHE A 7 13.80 -4.91 0.63
C PHE A 7 14.48 -3.72 1.29
N ARG A 8 15.46 -4.00 2.12
CA ARG A 8 16.36 -3.01 2.69
C ARG A 8 17.70 -3.12 1.99
N VAL A 9 18.15 -2.01 1.43
CA VAL A 9 19.35 -1.96 0.58
C VAL A 9 20.26 -0.81 0.98
N LYS A 10 21.54 -0.99 0.78
CA LYS A 10 22.58 0.02 1.03
C LYS A 10 23.34 0.33 -0.25
N CYS A 11 23.45 1.61 -0.59
CA CYS A 11 24.30 2.07 -1.68
C CYS A 11 25.63 2.56 -1.12
N PRO A 12 26.78 2.07 -1.63
CA PRO A 12 28.08 2.57 -1.21
C PRO A 12 28.40 3.95 -1.79
N LYS A 13 27.75 4.32 -2.90
CA LYS A 13 27.88 5.62 -3.53
C LYS A 13 26.95 6.64 -2.91
N HIS A 14 27.36 7.90 -2.93
CA HIS A 14 26.49 9.00 -2.53
C HIS A 14 25.36 9.17 -3.54
N ILE A 15 24.14 9.20 -3.05
CA ILE A 15 22.96 9.53 -3.83
C ILE A 15 22.36 10.79 -3.21
N PRO A 16 22.02 11.83 -4.01
CA PRO A 16 21.34 13.02 -3.47
C PRO A 16 20.05 12.66 -2.73
N GLU A 17 19.65 13.53 -1.81
CA GLU A 17 18.35 13.37 -1.14
C GLU A 17 17.22 13.26 -2.17
N MET A 18 16.33 12.30 -1.93
CA MET A 18 15.20 12.03 -2.81
C MET A 18 13.95 11.72 -1.98
N PRO A 19 12.77 12.05 -2.50
CA PRO A 19 11.51 11.63 -1.87
C PRO A 19 11.26 10.13 -2.09
N LEU A 20 10.17 9.62 -1.51
CA LEU A 20 9.55 8.38 -1.98
C LEU A 20 9.28 8.50 -3.48
N THR A 21 9.82 7.58 -4.23
CA THR A 21 9.76 7.57 -5.69
C THR A 21 9.22 6.24 -6.17
N GLY A 22 8.30 6.26 -7.14
CA GLY A 22 7.79 5.08 -7.81
C GLY A 22 8.07 5.12 -9.30
N ASP A 23 8.56 4.04 -9.85
CA ASP A 23 8.68 3.87 -11.29
C ASP A 23 7.39 3.24 -11.84
N LEU A 24 6.56 4.05 -12.47
CA LEU A 24 5.29 3.61 -13.03
C LEU A 24 5.43 2.59 -14.16
N THR A 25 6.63 2.46 -14.76
CA THR A 25 6.88 1.48 -15.82
C THR A 25 7.08 0.08 -15.26
N THR A 26 7.82 -0.02 -14.14
CA THR A 26 8.17 -1.30 -13.52
C THR A 26 7.30 -1.62 -12.29
N GLY A 27 6.67 -0.61 -11.69
CA GLY A 27 5.95 -0.73 -10.41
C GLY A 27 6.88 -0.78 -9.20
N VAL A 28 8.19 -0.70 -9.38
CA VAL A 28 9.15 -0.64 -8.26
C VAL A 28 9.12 0.74 -7.63
N TYR A 29 9.06 0.77 -6.31
CA TYR A 29 9.18 2.01 -5.54
C TYR A 29 10.34 1.94 -4.56
N TRP A 30 10.87 3.11 -4.19
CA TRP A 30 11.94 3.20 -3.20
C TRP A 30 11.88 4.53 -2.44
N ARG A 31 12.47 4.54 -1.25
CA ARG A 31 12.66 5.74 -0.44
C ARG A 31 13.89 5.64 0.45
N PRO A 32 14.47 6.77 0.84
CA PRO A 32 15.51 6.78 1.88
C PRO A 32 14.95 6.29 3.22
N GLU A 33 15.80 5.58 3.97
CA GLU A 33 15.54 5.17 5.35
C GLU A 33 16.84 5.25 6.16
N GLY A 34 17.08 6.41 6.77
CA GLY A 34 18.34 6.70 7.47
C GLY A 34 19.55 6.63 6.52
N LYS A 35 20.42 5.64 6.71
CA LYS A 35 21.61 5.42 5.87
C LYS A 35 21.41 4.37 4.77
N GLU A 36 20.22 3.86 4.65
CA GLU A 36 19.82 2.81 3.71
C GLU A 36 18.63 3.28 2.86
N TYR A 37 18.15 2.41 2.01
CA TYR A 37 16.93 2.61 1.24
C TYR A 37 16.00 1.43 1.45
N LEU A 38 14.70 1.70 1.43
CA LEU A 38 13.67 0.68 1.29
C LEU A 38 13.22 0.66 -0.16
N ALA A 39 13.07 -0.54 -0.72
CA ALA A 39 12.55 -0.75 -2.06
C ALA A 39 11.49 -1.86 -2.05
N GLY A 40 10.38 -1.62 -2.73
CA GLY A 40 9.29 -2.59 -2.80
C GLY A 40 9.24 -3.33 -4.13
N SER A 41 8.93 -4.64 -4.05
CA SER A 41 8.65 -5.45 -5.23
C SER A 41 7.29 -5.05 -5.82
N PRO A 42 7.18 -4.97 -7.16
CA PRO A 42 5.89 -4.82 -7.84
C PRO A 42 5.04 -6.09 -7.79
N LYS A 43 5.65 -7.23 -7.51
CA LYS A 43 4.93 -8.51 -7.37
C LYS A 43 4.25 -8.61 -6.01
N SER A 44 3.12 -9.26 -6.01
CA SER A 44 2.36 -9.57 -4.80
C SER A 44 1.67 -10.92 -4.93
N VAL A 45 1.45 -11.59 -3.80
CA VAL A 45 0.83 -12.92 -3.77
C VAL A 45 -0.45 -12.87 -2.95
N PHE A 46 -1.59 -13.21 -3.57
CA PHE A 46 -2.84 -13.37 -2.85
C PHE A 46 -2.87 -14.67 -2.07
N ASP A 47 -3.50 -14.62 -0.89
CA ASP A 47 -3.76 -15.78 -0.04
C ASP A 47 -2.50 -16.57 0.35
N ALA A 48 -1.36 -15.91 0.38
CA ALA A 48 -0.16 -16.49 0.95
C ALA A 48 -0.38 -16.77 2.45
N ASP A 49 0.13 -17.90 2.91
CA ASP A 49 0.02 -18.37 4.29
C ASP A 49 1.32 -18.17 5.11
N ASP A 50 2.32 -17.57 4.47
CA ASP A 50 3.61 -17.25 5.06
C ASP A 50 3.97 -15.76 4.90
N LEU A 51 4.95 -15.32 5.68
CA LEU A 51 5.56 -13.99 5.58
C LEU A 51 7.03 -14.07 5.13
N GLU A 52 7.42 -15.14 4.44
CA GLU A 52 8.75 -15.23 3.84
C GLU A 52 8.85 -14.22 2.68
N PRO A 53 9.87 -13.35 2.66
CA PRO A 53 10.11 -12.45 1.54
C PRO A 53 10.41 -13.22 0.24
N ALA A 54 9.95 -12.70 -0.87
CA ALA A 54 10.31 -13.21 -2.20
C ALA A 54 11.70 -12.67 -2.59
N TRP A 55 12.75 -13.29 -2.07
CA TRP A 55 14.14 -12.81 -2.22
C TRP A 55 14.60 -12.74 -3.68
N GLU A 56 14.12 -13.62 -4.52
CA GLU A 56 14.38 -13.65 -5.95
C GLU A 56 13.92 -12.39 -6.68
N ASP A 57 12.84 -11.77 -6.22
CA ASP A 57 12.33 -10.51 -6.81
C ASP A 57 13.33 -9.36 -6.71
N PHE A 58 14.24 -9.40 -5.75
CA PHE A 58 15.26 -8.37 -5.64
C PHE A 58 16.18 -8.37 -6.86
N GLU A 59 16.72 -9.53 -7.21
CA GLU A 59 17.66 -9.66 -8.33
C GLU A 59 16.97 -9.57 -9.69
N GLU A 60 15.78 -10.12 -9.80
CA GLU A 60 15.06 -10.19 -11.08
C GLU A 60 14.36 -8.87 -11.46
N LEU A 61 13.88 -8.11 -10.49
CA LEU A 61 13.00 -6.97 -10.73
C LEU A 61 13.49 -5.68 -10.09
N VAL A 62 13.75 -5.71 -8.77
CA VAL A 62 13.95 -4.48 -8.00
C VAL A 62 15.30 -3.86 -8.29
N TRP A 63 16.37 -4.62 -8.19
CA TRP A 63 17.70 -4.13 -8.45
C TRP A 63 17.88 -3.61 -9.90
N PRO A 64 17.48 -4.33 -10.96
CA PRO A 64 17.58 -3.81 -12.32
C PRO A 64 16.82 -2.50 -12.54
N ALA A 65 15.62 -2.37 -11.98
CA ALA A 65 14.83 -1.15 -12.08
C ALA A 65 15.51 0.03 -11.39
N LEU A 66 16.05 -0.19 -10.19
CA LEU A 66 16.79 0.84 -9.45
C LEU A 66 18.07 1.27 -10.17
N ALA A 67 18.86 0.32 -10.67
CA ALA A 67 20.11 0.58 -11.40
C ALA A 67 19.86 1.35 -12.70
N GLN A 68 18.78 1.02 -13.41
CA GLN A 68 18.39 1.72 -14.63
C GLN A 68 18.02 3.18 -14.37
N ARG A 69 17.32 3.47 -13.27
CA ARG A 69 16.88 4.83 -12.92
C ARG A 69 17.98 5.66 -12.27
N ILE A 70 18.79 5.05 -11.46
CA ILE A 70 19.86 5.69 -10.69
C ILE A 70 21.12 4.84 -10.85
N PRO A 71 22.00 5.16 -11.80
CA PRO A 71 23.19 4.34 -12.10
C PRO A 71 24.10 4.06 -10.88
N ALA A 72 24.11 4.97 -9.87
CA ALA A 72 24.82 4.73 -8.62
C ALA A 72 24.27 3.51 -7.85
N MET A 73 23.01 3.13 -8.05
CA MET A 73 22.37 1.98 -7.41
C MET A 73 22.72 0.63 -8.06
N GLU A 74 23.52 0.61 -9.13
CA GLU A 74 24.07 -0.63 -9.66
C GLU A 74 24.93 -1.39 -8.62
N GLU A 75 25.54 -0.65 -7.68
CA GLU A 75 26.36 -1.21 -6.62
C GLU A 75 25.60 -1.48 -5.31
N LEU A 76 24.28 -1.53 -5.34
CA LEU A 76 23.47 -1.83 -4.15
C LEU A 76 23.85 -3.15 -3.52
N LYS A 77 23.78 -3.17 -2.17
CA LYS A 77 23.89 -4.38 -1.38
C LYS A 77 22.57 -4.62 -0.66
N LEU A 78 22.00 -5.78 -0.85
CA LEU A 78 20.84 -6.22 -0.08
C LEU A 78 21.29 -6.43 1.38
N THR A 79 20.64 -5.74 2.33
CA THR A 79 20.95 -5.81 3.76
C THR A 79 19.86 -6.51 4.56
N GLY A 80 18.72 -6.78 3.94
CA GLY A 80 17.60 -7.48 4.53
C GLY A 80 16.28 -7.17 3.82
N GLY A 81 15.20 -7.62 4.41
CA GLY A 81 13.86 -7.41 3.90
C GLY A 81 12.81 -8.05 4.80
N TRP A 82 11.57 -7.80 4.49
CA TRP A 82 10.42 -8.44 5.15
C TRP A 82 9.24 -8.53 4.19
N ALA A 83 8.30 -9.41 4.50
CA ALA A 83 7.01 -9.42 3.85
C ALA A 83 5.91 -8.94 4.81
N GLY A 84 4.83 -8.43 4.26
CA GLY A 84 3.65 -8.00 5.00
C GLY A 84 2.39 -8.19 4.18
N TYR A 85 1.25 -8.23 4.87
CA TYR A 85 -0.04 -8.35 4.22
C TYR A 85 -0.73 -7.00 4.07
N TYR A 86 -1.21 -6.73 2.85
CA TYR A 86 -2.20 -5.70 2.61
C TYR A 86 -3.62 -6.28 2.78
N ASP A 87 -4.50 -5.48 3.34
CA ASP A 87 -5.93 -5.75 3.45
C ASP A 87 -6.64 -5.39 2.14
N CYS A 88 -6.45 -6.18 1.10
CA CYS A 88 -6.98 -5.88 -0.21
C CYS A 88 -8.48 -6.10 -0.35
N ASN A 89 -9.17 -5.10 -0.87
CA ASN A 89 -10.52 -5.28 -1.41
C ASN A 89 -10.44 -5.72 -2.87
N ARG A 90 -10.69 -7.00 -3.13
CA ARG A 90 -10.57 -7.61 -4.47
C ARG A 90 -11.60 -7.13 -5.49
N LEU A 91 -12.66 -6.42 -5.04
CA LEU A 91 -13.65 -5.90 -5.96
C LEU A 91 -13.06 -4.77 -6.82
N ASP A 92 -12.30 -3.86 -6.19
CA ASP A 92 -11.90 -2.62 -6.85
C ASP A 92 -10.68 -1.92 -6.24
N ASN A 93 -9.96 -2.57 -5.34
CA ASN A 93 -8.80 -2.02 -4.61
C ASN A 93 -9.10 -0.75 -3.80
N ASN A 94 -10.37 -0.44 -3.55
CA ASN A 94 -10.77 0.71 -2.74
C ASN A 94 -11.26 0.30 -1.37
N ALA A 95 -11.00 1.16 -0.39
CA ALA A 95 -11.42 0.94 0.99
C ALA A 95 -12.93 0.77 1.14
N VAL A 96 -13.32 0.02 2.17
CA VAL A 96 -14.70 -0.15 2.61
C VAL A 96 -14.83 0.55 3.95
N VAL A 97 -15.55 1.65 3.99
CA VAL A 97 -15.68 2.51 5.18
C VAL A 97 -17.15 2.86 5.43
N GLY A 98 -17.56 2.80 6.68
CA GLY A 98 -18.89 3.23 7.10
C GLY A 98 -19.61 2.26 8.02
N LYS A 99 -20.89 2.52 8.28
CA LYS A 99 -21.74 1.71 9.12
C LYS A 99 -22.07 0.38 8.42
N HIS A 100 -22.05 -0.72 9.18
CA HIS A 100 -22.47 -2.01 8.66
C HIS A 100 -24.00 -2.04 8.46
N PRO A 101 -24.52 -2.50 7.31
CA PRO A 101 -25.96 -2.36 7.00
C PRO A 101 -26.89 -3.20 7.89
N LYS A 102 -26.37 -4.27 8.52
CA LYS A 102 -27.17 -5.18 9.38
C LYS A 102 -26.96 -4.98 10.87
N PHE A 103 -25.91 -4.27 11.29
CA PHE A 103 -25.55 -4.10 12.69
C PHE A 103 -25.41 -2.62 13.02
N GLU A 104 -26.22 -2.15 13.95
CA GLU A 104 -26.30 -0.71 14.25
C GLU A 104 -25.06 -0.15 14.92
N ASN A 105 -24.31 -0.95 15.65
CA ASN A 105 -23.12 -0.57 16.42
C ASN A 105 -21.80 -1.05 15.80
N VAL A 106 -21.82 -1.51 14.53
CA VAL A 106 -20.62 -1.96 13.83
C VAL A 106 -20.28 -0.98 12.71
N TYR A 107 -19.06 -0.50 12.74
CA TYR A 107 -18.48 0.36 11.69
C TYR A 107 -17.25 -0.31 11.13
N LEU A 108 -17.03 -0.16 9.84
CA LEU A 108 -15.92 -0.76 9.11
C LEU A 108 -14.95 0.32 8.62
N ALA A 109 -13.67 0.00 8.63
CA ALA A 109 -12.60 0.72 7.98
C ALA A 109 -11.54 -0.31 7.56
N THR A 110 -11.66 -0.86 6.35
CA THR A 110 -10.85 -1.98 5.87
C THR A 110 -10.67 -1.93 4.35
N GLY A 111 -9.83 -2.78 3.80
CA GLY A 111 -9.64 -2.90 2.35
C GLY A 111 -8.85 -1.75 1.74
N PHE A 112 -7.95 -1.13 2.49
CA PHE A 112 -7.21 0.06 2.04
C PHE A 112 -6.15 -0.23 0.98
N THR A 113 -5.81 -1.48 0.76
CA THR A 113 -4.90 -1.92 -0.30
C THR A 113 -3.58 -1.12 -0.27
N GLY A 114 -2.92 -1.09 0.90
CA GLY A 114 -1.62 -0.42 1.12
C GLY A 114 -1.70 1.08 1.44
N ARG A 115 -2.85 1.75 1.30
CA ARG A 115 -2.97 3.21 1.47
C ARG A 115 -3.54 3.64 2.82
N GLY A 116 -3.73 2.71 3.75
CA GLY A 116 -4.40 2.98 5.01
C GLY A 116 -3.72 4.04 5.87
N LEU A 117 -2.39 4.02 5.96
CA LEU A 117 -1.65 4.96 6.80
C LEU A 117 -1.88 6.42 6.38
N MET A 118 -1.76 6.72 5.10
CA MET A 118 -1.92 8.08 4.58
C MET A 118 -3.37 8.55 4.58
N GLN A 119 -4.34 7.63 4.52
CA GLN A 119 -5.76 7.95 4.55
C GLN A 119 -6.34 8.01 5.97
N ALA A 120 -5.66 7.43 6.96
CA ALA A 120 -6.16 7.27 8.33
C ALA A 120 -6.68 8.57 8.98
N PRO A 121 -6.04 9.75 8.87
CA PRO A 121 -6.55 10.97 9.48
C PRO A 121 -7.92 11.39 8.92
N GLY A 122 -8.09 11.35 7.60
CA GLY A 122 -9.35 11.69 6.94
C GLY A 122 -10.47 10.68 7.24
N ILE A 123 -10.13 9.40 7.18
CA ILE A 123 -11.08 8.31 7.49
C ILE A 123 -11.49 8.35 8.97
N GLY A 124 -10.54 8.54 9.89
CA GLY A 124 -10.84 8.65 11.31
C GLY A 124 -11.78 9.82 11.62
N ARG A 125 -11.56 10.98 11.00
CA ARG A 125 -12.47 12.12 11.12
C ARG A 125 -13.86 11.81 10.59
N ALA A 126 -13.96 11.29 9.38
CA ALA A 126 -15.25 10.98 8.75
C ALA A 126 -16.06 9.94 9.56
N LEU A 127 -15.39 8.90 10.08
CA LEU A 127 -16.04 7.91 10.95
C LEU A 127 -16.48 8.53 12.28
N THR A 128 -15.68 9.40 12.88
CA THR A 128 -16.08 10.10 14.10
C THR A 128 -17.35 10.93 13.87
N GLU A 129 -17.39 11.69 12.79
CA GLU A 129 -18.59 12.46 12.42
C GLU A 129 -19.81 11.55 12.21
N LEU A 130 -19.64 10.47 11.45
CA LEU A 130 -20.71 9.51 11.20
C LEU A 130 -21.24 8.88 12.51
N ILE A 131 -20.37 8.51 13.44
CA ILE A 131 -20.73 7.88 14.70
C ILE A 131 -21.44 8.87 15.63
N THR A 132 -20.94 10.11 15.71
CA THR A 132 -21.43 11.10 16.69
C THR A 132 -22.63 11.89 16.21
N THR A 133 -22.73 12.15 14.91
CA THR A 133 -23.79 13.01 14.33
C THR A 133 -24.70 12.27 13.36
N GLY A 134 -24.39 11.03 13.00
CA GLY A 134 -25.16 10.23 12.07
C GLY A 134 -24.88 10.51 10.59
N SER A 135 -23.98 11.45 10.27
CA SER A 135 -23.66 11.83 8.87
C SER A 135 -22.25 12.40 8.72
N TYR A 136 -21.71 12.35 7.52
CA TYR A 136 -20.45 13.01 7.18
C TYR A 136 -20.65 14.53 7.15
N GLN A 137 -19.74 15.29 7.76
CA GLN A 137 -19.84 16.75 7.87
C GLN A 137 -18.77 17.45 7.03
N SER A 138 -17.52 16.99 7.11
CA SER A 138 -16.37 17.64 6.48
C SER A 138 -15.88 16.96 5.20
N ILE A 139 -15.95 15.63 5.17
CA ILE A 139 -15.51 14.81 4.03
C ILE A 139 -16.58 13.76 3.77
N ASP A 140 -17.24 13.84 2.64
CA ASP A 140 -18.20 12.82 2.21
C ASP A 140 -17.47 11.62 1.59
N ILE A 141 -17.47 10.51 2.32
CA ILE A 141 -16.94 9.22 1.88
C ILE A 141 -18.03 8.16 1.69
N SER A 142 -19.27 8.58 1.49
CA SER A 142 -20.42 7.67 1.26
C SER A 142 -20.19 6.71 0.08
N ASN A 143 -19.38 7.10 -0.87
CA ASN A 143 -18.97 6.27 -1.99
C ASN A 143 -18.08 5.06 -1.60
N MET A 144 -17.55 5.03 -0.38
CA MET A 144 -16.79 3.89 0.18
C MET A 144 -17.67 2.96 1.02
N ALA A 145 -18.98 3.19 1.08
CA ALA A 145 -19.90 2.45 1.93
C ALA A 145 -19.91 0.94 1.63
N VAL A 146 -20.27 0.17 2.65
CA VAL A 146 -20.33 -1.31 2.61
C VAL A 146 -21.30 -1.80 1.53
N GLU A 147 -22.40 -1.10 1.32
CA GLU A 147 -23.43 -1.40 0.33
C GLU A 147 -22.87 -1.43 -1.10
N ARG A 148 -21.83 -0.66 -1.38
CA ARG A 148 -21.13 -0.70 -2.67
C ARG A 148 -20.56 -2.09 -2.95
N VAL A 149 -19.90 -2.70 -1.95
CA VAL A 149 -19.30 -4.02 -2.08
C VAL A 149 -20.37 -5.10 -2.16
N LEU A 150 -21.40 -5.04 -1.30
CA LEU A 150 -22.52 -5.96 -1.31
C LEU A 150 -23.30 -5.90 -2.64
N GLY A 151 -23.44 -4.72 -3.21
CA GLY A 151 -24.09 -4.50 -4.50
C GLY A 151 -23.18 -4.74 -5.72
N LYS A 152 -21.92 -5.17 -5.51
CA LYS A 152 -20.90 -5.37 -6.56
C LYS A 152 -20.71 -4.13 -7.45
N LYS A 153 -20.85 -2.93 -6.90
CA LYS A 153 -20.67 -1.66 -7.60
C LYS A 153 -19.21 -1.23 -7.48
N ALA A 154 -18.36 -1.80 -8.33
CA ALA A 154 -16.93 -1.49 -8.35
C ALA A 154 -16.65 -0.02 -8.67
N ARG A 155 -15.65 0.53 -7.99
CA ARG A 155 -15.00 1.83 -8.29
C ARG A 155 -13.50 1.58 -8.37
N PRO A 156 -12.99 1.10 -9.50
CA PRO A 156 -11.60 0.68 -9.61
C PRO A 156 -10.62 1.80 -9.24
N GLU A 157 -9.65 1.46 -8.41
CA GLU A 157 -8.50 2.30 -8.12
C GLU A 157 -7.30 1.74 -8.90
N PRO A 158 -6.85 2.44 -9.96
CA PRO A 158 -5.78 1.94 -10.81
C PRO A 158 -4.39 2.08 -10.19
N TYR A 159 -4.23 2.97 -9.20
CA TYR A 159 -2.93 3.26 -8.58
C TYR A 159 -2.82 2.56 -7.22
N VAL A 160 -2.44 1.29 -7.26
CA VAL A 160 -2.08 0.48 -6.09
C VAL A 160 -0.56 0.35 -6.08
N LEU A 161 0.06 0.77 -4.99
CA LEU A 161 1.52 0.66 -4.77
C LEU A 161 1.86 -0.70 -4.20
#